data_a6b373536f7f7c2d855c35164f207343
#
_entry.id   a6b373536f7f7c2d855c35164f207343
#
_cell.length_a   1.000
_cell.length_b   1.000
_cell.length_c   1.000
_cell.angle_alpha   90.00
_cell.angle_beta   90.00
_cell.angle_gamma   90.00
#
_symmetry.space_group_name_H-M   'P 1'
#
loop_
_entity.id
_entity.type
_entity.pdbx_description
1 polymer ?
#
loop_
_entity_poly.entity_id
_entity_poly.type
_entity_poly.pdbx_seq_one_letter_code
_entity_poly.pdbx_strand_id
1 'polypeptide(L)'
;MLRRLFLALIGVGALLSESARGDDSPPYSMVLLTENFPPFNMAVDGKNFAQESNIDGIAADVVREMFRRADIGYSMTLRFPWDRVYKLALEKPGYGVFSTTRLPEREKLFKWVGPVGSYDWVMLSRSDNPIALTSLEQAKAYRIGAYKGDAIGERLTTMGLNPILMLRDRDNIRKLASGQIDLWAVGDPVWRYLAKLEGVNGFKTALRFNSAELYLALNKSTPDEIVARLQKNLDQMRAEGWVDAARSRYQ
;
A
#
# COMPACT_ATOMS: atom_id res chain seq x y z
N MET A 1 14.13 -47.77 83.60
CA MET A 1 14.12 -46.35 83.19
C MET A 1 14.18 -46.31 81.67
N LEU A 2 13.02 -46.17 81.02
CA LEU A 2 12.89 -46.16 79.53
C LEU A 2 12.90 -44.74 79.04
N ARG A 3 13.88 -44.36 78.16
CA ARG A 3 13.89 -43.12 77.43
C ARG A 3 13.30 -43.40 76.05
N ARG A 4 12.14 -42.81 75.74
CA ARG A 4 11.50 -42.81 74.44
C ARG A 4 12.11 -41.68 73.60
N LEU A 5 12.72 -42.02 72.42
CA LEU A 5 13.11 -41.10 71.40
C LEU A 5 11.89 -40.85 70.50
N PHE A 6 11.55 -39.55 70.36
CA PHE A 6 10.60 -39.09 69.31
C PHE A 6 11.42 -38.70 68.09
N LEU A 7 11.21 -39.37 66.95
CA LEU A 7 11.69 -38.94 65.65
C LEU A 7 10.63 -38.02 65.02
N ALA A 8 11.00 -36.75 64.81
CA ALA A 8 10.20 -35.81 64.02
C ALA A 8 10.59 -35.94 62.53
N LEU A 9 9.65 -36.37 61.69
CA LEU A 9 9.74 -36.35 60.21
C LEU A 9 9.48 -34.90 59.75
N ILE A 10 10.49 -34.25 59.23
CA ILE A 10 10.36 -32.94 58.52
C ILE A 10 10.12 -33.27 57.05
N GLY A 11 8.86 -33.13 56.61
CA GLY A 11 8.50 -33.22 55.19
C GLY A 11 8.96 -31.94 54.43
N VAL A 12 9.96 -32.09 53.59
CA VAL A 12 10.36 -31.03 52.65
C VAL A 12 9.41 -31.08 51.45
N GLY A 13 8.46 -30.15 51.44
CA GLY A 13 7.61 -29.90 50.26
C GLY A 13 8.41 -29.19 49.17
N ALA A 14 8.81 -29.90 48.15
CA ALA A 14 9.38 -29.27 46.93
C ALA A 14 8.28 -28.54 46.17
N LEU A 15 8.23 -27.22 46.30
CA LEU A 15 7.50 -26.34 45.43
C LEU A 15 8.17 -26.35 44.07
N LEU A 16 7.60 -27.14 43.13
CA LEU A 16 7.93 -27.04 41.70
C LEU A 16 7.38 -25.71 41.18
N SER A 17 8.22 -24.69 41.18
CA SER A 17 7.97 -23.48 40.43
C SER A 17 8.05 -23.85 38.94
N GLU A 18 6.90 -24.05 38.27
CA GLU A 18 6.82 -24.02 36.83
C GLU A 18 7.21 -22.63 36.36
N SER A 19 8.50 -22.49 36.00
CA SER A 19 8.96 -21.33 35.26
C SER A 19 8.23 -21.35 33.94
N ALA A 20 7.25 -20.45 33.75
CA ALA A 20 6.71 -20.13 32.46
C ALA A 20 7.87 -19.73 31.54
N ARG A 21 8.30 -20.66 30.67
CA ARG A 21 9.21 -20.33 29.57
C ARG A 21 8.46 -19.35 28.72
N GLY A 22 8.81 -18.08 28.82
CA GLY A 22 8.46 -17.08 27.82
C GLY A 22 8.89 -17.64 26.45
N ASP A 23 8.03 -17.53 25.48
CA ASP A 23 8.33 -17.89 24.10
C ASP A 23 9.47 -16.98 23.62
N ASP A 24 10.72 -17.50 23.61
CA ASP A 24 11.92 -16.81 23.15
C ASP A 24 11.98 -16.68 21.62
N SER A 25 10.88 -16.92 20.93
CA SER A 25 10.80 -16.66 19.49
C SER A 25 11.00 -15.15 19.24
N PRO A 26 11.84 -14.77 18.26
CA PRO A 26 11.99 -13.36 17.94
C PRO A 26 10.62 -12.76 17.59
N PRO A 27 10.35 -11.51 18.02
CA PRO A 27 9.06 -10.88 17.77
C PRO A 27 8.78 -10.86 16.26
N TYR A 28 7.54 -11.18 15.88
CA TYR A 28 7.13 -11.22 14.48
C TYR A 28 7.41 -9.87 13.80
N SER A 29 8.10 -9.91 12.67
CA SER A 29 8.50 -8.72 11.93
C SER A 29 8.25 -8.89 10.43
N MET A 30 7.93 -7.80 9.73
CA MET A 30 7.59 -7.77 8.34
C MET A 30 8.47 -6.84 7.51
N VAL A 31 8.64 -7.14 6.23
CA VAL A 31 9.24 -6.24 5.25
C VAL A 31 8.11 -5.60 4.43
N LEU A 32 7.94 -4.29 4.57
CA LEU A 32 6.94 -3.52 3.86
C LEU A 32 7.56 -2.80 2.67
N LEU A 33 6.97 -2.99 1.52
CA LEU A 33 7.42 -2.40 0.28
C LEU A 33 6.37 -1.41 -0.25
N THR A 34 6.85 -0.42 -0.98
CA THR A 34 6.01 0.49 -1.76
C THR A 34 6.81 1.09 -2.92
N GLU A 35 6.16 1.90 -3.73
CA GLU A 35 6.75 2.72 -4.78
C GLU A 35 6.27 4.17 -4.66
N ASN A 36 6.82 5.10 -5.44
CA ASN A 36 6.32 6.47 -5.48
C ASN A 36 4.89 6.52 -6.05
N PHE A 37 3.94 6.88 -5.20
CA PHE A 37 2.54 7.10 -5.53
C PHE A 37 2.00 8.28 -4.73
N PRO A 38 2.52 9.50 -5.00
CA PRO A 38 2.18 10.70 -4.23
C PRO A 38 0.71 11.10 -4.42
N PRO A 39 0.03 11.62 -3.39
CA PRO A 39 0.53 11.93 -2.05
C PRO A 39 0.41 10.76 -1.05
N PHE A 40 0.13 9.53 -1.50
CA PHE A 40 -0.07 8.38 -0.61
C PHE A 40 1.24 7.84 -0.05
N ASN A 41 2.27 7.74 -0.86
CA ASN A 41 3.62 7.34 -0.48
C ASN A 41 4.63 7.89 -1.48
N MET A 42 5.72 8.45 -0.98
CA MET A 42 6.73 9.10 -1.81
C MET A 42 8.07 9.20 -1.10
N ALA A 43 9.15 9.11 -1.86
CA ALA A 43 10.47 9.48 -1.36
C ALA A 43 10.56 10.99 -1.18
N VAL A 44 11.00 11.45 -0.01
CA VAL A 44 11.15 12.89 0.32
C VAL A 44 12.06 13.62 -0.67
N ASP A 45 13.09 12.94 -1.16
CA ASP A 45 14.05 13.48 -2.14
C ASP A 45 13.65 13.22 -3.61
N GLY A 46 12.46 12.66 -3.84
CA GLY A 46 11.91 12.35 -5.17
C GLY A 46 12.63 11.22 -5.91
N LYS A 47 13.54 10.49 -5.26
CA LYS A 47 14.23 9.35 -5.86
C LYS A 47 13.35 8.10 -5.93
N ASN A 48 13.82 7.11 -6.68
CA ASN A 48 13.14 5.82 -6.87
C ASN A 48 13.55 4.76 -5.82
N PHE A 49 14.22 5.18 -4.76
CA PHE A 49 14.61 4.36 -3.63
C PHE A 49 14.65 5.22 -2.37
N ALA A 50 14.00 4.75 -1.31
CA ALA A 50 14.08 5.35 0.01
C ALA A 50 13.91 4.29 1.10
N GLN A 51 14.57 4.50 2.24
CA GLN A 51 14.32 3.79 3.49
C GLN A 51 13.27 4.55 4.30
N GLU A 52 12.72 3.93 5.31
CA GLU A 52 11.59 4.39 6.11
C GLU A 52 11.65 5.87 6.52
N SER A 53 12.78 6.35 7.03
CA SER A 53 12.96 7.73 7.47
C SER A 53 12.82 8.78 6.36
N ASN A 54 12.91 8.36 5.10
CA ASN A 54 12.83 9.19 3.90
C ASN A 54 11.60 8.87 3.04
N ILE A 55 10.59 8.24 3.62
CA ILE A 55 9.31 7.95 2.97
C ILE A 55 8.23 8.76 3.67
N ASP A 56 7.51 9.58 2.91
CA ASP A 56 6.35 10.35 3.35
C ASP A 56 5.08 9.91 2.63
N GLY A 57 3.93 10.40 3.12
CA GLY A 57 2.65 10.27 2.47
C GLY A 57 1.55 9.68 3.35
N ILE A 58 0.32 9.88 2.91
CA ILE A 58 -0.91 9.52 3.66
C ILE A 58 -0.90 8.04 4.06
N ALA A 59 -0.68 7.15 3.09
CA ALA A 59 -0.70 5.71 3.33
C ALA A 59 0.54 5.25 4.12
N ALA A 60 1.70 5.88 3.89
CA ALA A 60 2.92 5.60 4.66
C ALA A 60 2.70 5.90 6.15
N ASP A 61 2.10 7.04 6.48
CA ASP A 61 1.78 7.44 7.86
C ASP A 61 0.75 6.49 8.49
N VAL A 62 -0.31 6.13 7.76
CA VAL A 62 -1.34 5.19 8.23
C VAL A 62 -0.72 3.83 8.53
N VAL A 63 0.14 3.31 7.64
CA VAL A 63 0.78 2.01 7.83
C VAL A 63 1.74 2.04 9.02
N ARG A 64 2.56 3.08 9.18
CA ARG A 64 3.45 3.23 10.35
C ARG A 64 2.68 3.18 11.66
N GLU A 65 1.65 4.03 11.78
CA GLU A 65 0.87 4.11 13.01
C GLU A 65 0.11 2.81 13.30
N MET A 66 -0.41 2.16 12.26
CA MET A 66 -1.08 0.86 12.38
C MET A 66 -0.14 -0.21 12.94
N PHE A 67 1.09 -0.32 12.43
CA PHE A 67 2.10 -1.28 12.92
C PHE A 67 2.57 -0.94 14.33
N ARG A 68 2.79 0.34 14.63
CA ARG A 68 3.14 0.82 15.98
C ARG A 68 2.08 0.44 17.01
N ARG A 69 0.79 0.66 16.71
CA ARG A 69 -0.33 0.31 17.62
C ARG A 69 -0.51 -1.20 17.74
N ALA A 70 -0.24 -1.93 16.69
CA ALA A 70 -0.32 -3.39 16.68
C ALA A 70 0.87 -4.06 17.39
N ASP A 71 1.90 -3.32 17.78
CA ASP A 71 3.14 -3.86 18.35
C ASP A 71 3.73 -4.98 17.48
N ILE A 72 3.86 -4.69 16.18
CA ILE A 72 4.44 -5.59 15.17
C ILE A 72 5.68 -4.91 14.60
N GLY A 73 6.82 -5.58 14.65
CA GLY A 73 8.06 -5.11 14.05
C GLY A 73 7.95 -5.04 12.52
N TYR A 74 8.61 -4.06 11.92
CA TYR A 74 8.68 -3.95 10.47
C TYR A 74 9.91 -3.18 10.01
N SER A 75 10.24 -3.32 8.74
CA SER A 75 11.06 -2.39 7.97
C SER A 75 10.28 -1.91 6.77
N MET A 76 10.45 -0.64 6.37
CA MET A 76 9.76 -0.06 5.23
C MET A 76 10.77 0.41 4.19
N THR A 77 10.52 0.08 2.91
CA THR A 77 11.40 0.49 1.81
C THR A 77 10.57 0.85 0.57
N LEU A 78 10.87 2.00 -0.01
CA LEU A 78 10.33 2.41 -1.29
C LEU A 78 11.30 1.99 -2.40
N ARG A 79 10.81 1.32 -3.43
CA ARG A 79 11.60 0.81 -4.57
C ARG A 79 10.82 0.92 -5.88
N PHE A 80 11.52 1.09 -6.96
CA PHE A 80 11.03 1.05 -8.35
C PHE A 80 11.52 -0.23 -9.06
N PRO A 81 10.78 -0.76 -10.02
CA PRO A 81 9.41 -0.44 -10.44
C PRO A 81 8.35 -1.18 -9.62
N TRP A 82 7.07 -0.81 -9.80
CA TRP A 82 5.92 -1.38 -9.09
C TRP A 82 5.83 -2.91 -9.19
N ASP A 83 5.94 -3.45 -10.38
CA ASP A 83 5.85 -4.89 -10.63
C ASP A 83 6.89 -5.70 -9.82
N ARG A 84 8.06 -5.12 -9.56
CA ARG A 84 9.10 -5.74 -8.73
C ARG A 84 8.69 -5.81 -7.25
N VAL A 85 8.19 -4.73 -6.69
CA VAL A 85 7.79 -4.72 -5.26
C VAL A 85 6.54 -5.57 -5.05
N TYR A 86 5.61 -5.55 -6.00
CA TYR A 86 4.43 -6.40 -6.01
C TYR A 86 4.81 -7.88 -6.05
N LYS A 87 5.70 -8.27 -6.96
CA LYS A 87 6.20 -9.65 -7.08
C LYS A 87 6.91 -10.12 -5.81
N LEU A 88 7.74 -9.29 -5.20
CA LEU A 88 8.41 -9.62 -3.94
C LEU A 88 7.42 -9.90 -2.81
N ALA A 89 6.38 -9.08 -2.66
CA ALA A 89 5.35 -9.30 -1.66
C ALA A 89 4.52 -10.57 -1.94
N LEU A 90 4.29 -10.89 -3.22
CA LEU A 90 3.59 -12.10 -3.62
C LEU A 90 4.39 -13.38 -3.29
N GLU A 91 5.70 -13.37 -3.53
CA GLU A 91 6.53 -14.57 -3.49
C GLU A 91 7.21 -14.82 -2.14
N LYS A 92 7.48 -13.76 -1.37
CA LYS A 92 8.31 -13.88 -0.15
C LYS A 92 7.48 -13.86 1.13
N PRO A 93 7.57 -14.92 1.97
CA PRO A 93 7.01 -14.92 3.32
C PRO A 93 7.47 -13.71 4.15
N GLY A 94 6.58 -13.15 4.95
CA GLY A 94 6.87 -11.99 5.80
C GLY A 94 6.93 -10.65 5.05
N TYR A 95 6.58 -10.63 3.75
CA TYR A 95 6.54 -9.39 2.96
C TYR A 95 5.12 -8.86 2.80
N GLY A 96 5.02 -7.54 2.66
CA GLY A 96 3.80 -6.84 2.27
C GLY A 96 4.10 -5.69 1.33
N VAL A 97 3.12 -5.28 0.54
CA VAL A 97 3.20 -4.09 -0.31
C VAL A 97 1.96 -3.24 -0.09
N PHE A 98 2.13 -1.94 0.15
CA PHE A 98 1.02 -1.04 0.44
C PHE A 98 0.76 -0.04 -0.69
N SER A 99 -0.38 0.64 -0.59
CA SER A 99 -1.01 1.41 -1.66
C SER A 99 -1.38 0.53 -2.88
N THR A 100 -1.85 -0.67 -2.57
CA THR A 100 -2.23 -1.66 -3.57
C THR A 100 -3.73 -1.65 -3.77
N THR A 101 -4.18 -1.50 -5.02
CA THR A 101 -5.61 -1.65 -5.34
C THR A 101 -6.02 -3.12 -5.27
N ARG A 102 -7.09 -3.39 -4.52
CA ARG A 102 -7.68 -4.72 -4.37
C ARG A 102 -8.64 -5.00 -5.51
N LEU A 103 -8.11 -5.57 -6.60
CA LEU A 103 -8.88 -6.00 -7.76
C LEU A 103 -9.40 -7.43 -7.60
N PRO A 104 -10.50 -7.82 -8.28
CA PRO A 104 -10.98 -9.20 -8.27
C PRO A 104 -9.91 -10.21 -8.66
N GLU A 105 -9.06 -9.89 -9.62
CA GLU A 105 -7.96 -10.73 -10.11
C GLU A 105 -6.85 -10.90 -9.08
N ARG A 106 -6.72 -9.93 -8.15
CA ARG A 106 -5.71 -9.92 -7.09
C ARG A 106 -6.23 -10.48 -5.77
N GLU A 107 -7.57 -10.63 -5.63
CA GLU A 107 -8.24 -11.00 -4.37
C GLU A 107 -7.62 -12.21 -3.68
N LYS A 108 -7.39 -13.29 -4.43
CA LYS A 108 -6.87 -14.56 -3.92
C LYS A 108 -5.34 -14.59 -3.80
N LEU A 109 -4.64 -13.52 -4.18
CA LEU A 109 -3.18 -13.49 -4.21
C LEU A 109 -2.56 -13.06 -2.88
N PHE A 110 -3.29 -12.31 -2.08
CA PHE A 110 -2.81 -11.72 -0.83
C PHE A 110 -3.80 -11.91 0.32
N LYS A 111 -3.35 -11.60 1.52
CA LYS A 111 -4.20 -11.23 2.66
C LYS A 111 -4.23 -9.70 2.73
N TRP A 112 -5.40 -9.13 2.99
CA TRP A 112 -5.64 -7.72 2.81
C TRP A 112 -5.93 -7.03 4.15
N VAL A 113 -5.29 -5.87 4.37
CA VAL A 113 -5.60 -4.95 5.46
C VAL A 113 -5.89 -3.59 4.86
N GLY A 114 -7.02 -2.99 5.21
CA GLY A 114 -7.38 -1.70 4.63
C GLY A 114 -8.84 -1.31 4.76
N PRO A 115 -9.22 -0.28 3.97
CA PRO A 115 -8.40 0.54 3.09
C PRO A 115 -7.47 1.50 3.84
N VAL A 116 -6.31 1.81 3.29
CA VAL A 116 -5.36 2.82 3.82
C VAL A 116 -5.44 4.15 3.08
N GLY A 117 -6.26 4.21 2.04
CA GLY A 117 -6.52 5.39 1.23
C GLY A 117 -7.53 5.09 0.13
N SER A 118 -7.91 6.12 -0.62
CA SER A 118 -8.80 6.01 -1.79
C SER A 118 -8.42 7.04 -2.84
N TYR A 119 -8.65 6.73 -4.11
CA TYR A 119 -8.35 7.60 -5.23
C TYR A 119 -9.30 7.33 -6.39
N ASP A 120 -9.45 8.32 -7.25
CA ASP A 120 -10.28 8.18 -8.45
C ASP A 120 -9.44 7.84 -9.66
N TRP A 121 -9.99 7.06 -10.57
CA TRP A 121 -9.38 6.75 -11.85
C TRP A 121 -9.90 7.70 -12.91
N VAL A 122 -8.98 8.43 -13.54
CA VAL A 122 -9.31 9.44 -14.54
C VAL A 122 -8.55 9.21 -15.83
N MET A 123 -9.14 9.65 -16.92
CA MET A 123 -8.45 9.89 -18.18
C MET A 123 -8.25 11.39 -18.34
N LEU A 124 -7.01 11.81 -18.49
CA LEU A 124 -6.64 13.18 -18.76
C LEU A 124 -6.41 13.39 -20.23
N SER A 125 -6.78 14.56 -20.73
CA SER A 125 -6.39 15.10 -22.03
C SER A 125 -5.71 16.46 -21.86
N ARG A 126 -5.08 16.98 -22.90
CA ARG A 126 -4.65 18.38 -22.90
C ARG A 126 -5.85 19.30 -22.81
N SER A 127 -5.70 20.42 -22.13
CA SER A 127 -6.79 21.39 -21.94
C SER A 127 -7.25 22.05 -23.24
N ASP A 128 -6.35 22.20 -24.23
CA ASP A 128 -6.63 22.72 -25.57
C ASP A 128 -7.28 21.68 -26.52
N ASN A 129 -7.31 20.43 -26.12
CA ASN A 129 -7.93 19.34 -26.91
C ASN A 129 -9.44 19.27 -26.61
N PRO A 130 -10.33 19.20 -27.62
CA PRO A 130 -11.77 19.14 -27.41
C PRO A 130 -12.28 17.79 -26.87
N ILE A 131 -11.40 16.81 -26.62
CA ILE A 131 -11.82 15.49 -26.12
C ILE A 131 -12.62 15.65 -24.83
N ALA A 132 -13.84 15.12 -24.84
CA ALA A 132 -14.74 14.92 -23.72
C ALA A 132 -15.40 13.56 -23.88
N LEU A 133 -15.27 12.71 -22.86
CA LEU A 133 -15.76 11.33 -22.89
C LEU A 133 -16.88 11.15 -21.87
N THR A 134 -17.88 10.36 -22.23
CA THR A 134 -18.96 9.94 -21.33
C THR A 134 -18.88 8.46 -20.97
N SER A 135 -18.01 7.69 -21.63
CA SER A 135 -17.79 6.27 -21.36
C SER A 135 -16.37 5.82 -21.75
N LEU A 136 -15.92 4.71 -21.15
CA LEU A 136 -14.66 4.06 -21.51
C LEU A 136 -14.66 3.54 -22.96
N GLU A 137 -15.81 3.16 -23.51
CA GLU A 137 -15.92 2.69 -24.89
C GLU A 137 -15.46 3.75 -25.90
N GLN A 138 -15.80 5.01 -25.66
CA GLN A 138 -15.36 6.12 -26.51
C GLN A 138 -13.84 6.32 -26.48
N ALA A 139 -13.18 5.92 -25.39
CA ALA A 139 -11.73 6.04 -25.27
C ALA A 139 -10.96 5.11 -26.22
N LYS A 140 -11.59 4.05 -26.77
CA LYS A 140 -10.98 3.13 -27.74
C LYS A 140 -10.52 3.83 -29.04
N ALA A 141 -11.10 4.97 -29.37
CA ALA A 141 -10.71 5.75 -30.54
C ALA A 141 -9.40 6.54 -30.37
N TYR A 142 -8.81 6.53 -29.18
CA TYR A 142 -7.68 7.36 -28.82
C TYR A 142 -6.46 6.55 -28.38
N ARG A 143 -5.27 7.14 -28.52
CA ARG A 143 -4.03 6.57 -27.99
C ARG A 143 -3.97 6.83 -26.48
N ILE A 144 -4.12 5.78 -25.68
CA ILE A 144 -4.15 5.85 -24.22
C ILE A 144 -2.78 5.48 -23.66
N GLY A 145 -2.17 6.34 -22.87
CA GLY A 145 -1.01 6.01 -22.04
C GLY A 145 -1.44 5.55 -20.65
N ALA A 146 -0.75 4.56 -20.08
CA ALA A 146 -0.94 4.10 -18.71
C ALA A 146 0.36 3.58 -18.11
N TYR A 147 0.39 3.33 -16.79
CA TYR A 147 1.54 2.77 -16.10
C TYR A 147 1.51 1.24 -16.15
N LYS A 148 2.66 0.64 -16.46
CA LYS A 148 2.81 -0.82 -16.56
C LYS A 148 2.71 -1.49 -15.19
N GLY A 149 1.88 -2.55 -15.10
CA GLY A 149 1.68 -3.32 -13.86
C GLY A 149 0.80 -2.62 -12.81
N ASP A 150 0.39 -1.39 -13.06
CA ASP A 150 -0.60 -0.67 -12.24
C ASP A 150 -2.01 -1.20 -12.49
N ALA A 151 -2.87 -1.09 -11.48
CA ALA A 151 -4.26 -1.53 -11.52
C ALA A 151 -5.08 -0.88 -12.66
N ILE A 152 -4.82 0.40 -12.96
CA ILE A 152 -5.49 1.11 -14.06
C ILE A 152 -5.08 0.50 -15.41
N GLY A 153 -3.77 0.34 -15.63
CA GLY A 153 -3.24 -0.25 -16.86
C GLY A 153 -3.72 -1.69 -17.07
N GLU A 154 -3.73 -2.51 -16.02
CA GLU A 154 -4.25 -3.88 -16.04
C GLU A 154 -5.75 -3.90 -16.39
N ARG A 155 -6.53 -3.06 -15.72
CA ARG A 155 -7.99 -2.99 -15.96
C ARG A 155 -8.32 -2.56 -17.37
N LEU A 156 -7.66 -1.53 -17.91
CA LEU A 156 -7.87 -1.09 -19.28
C LEU A 156 -7.49 -2.17 -20.29
N THR A 157 -6.40 -2.89 -20.05
CA THR A 157 -5.99 -4.03 -20.89
C THR A 157 -7.03 -5.14 -20.89
N THR A 158 -7.53 -5.53 -19.71
CA THR A 158 -8.58 -6.56 -19.57
C THR A 158 -9.88 -6.15 -20.27
N MET A 159 -10.18 -4.85 -20.32
CA MET A 159 -11.36 -4.30 -21.02
C MET A 159 -11.13 -4.10 -22.53
N GLY A 160 -9.97 -4.47 -23.07
CA GLY A 160 -9.67 -4.38 -24.49
C GLY A 160 -9.37 -2.97 -25.01
N LEU A 161 -8.99 -2.03 -24.13
CA LEU A 161 -8.60 -0.68 -24.53
C LEU A 161 -7.14 -0.57 -25.02
N ASN A 162 -6.32 -1.59 -24.80
CA ASN A 162 -4.94 -1.71 -25.27
C ASN A 162 -4.07 -0.47 -25.00
N PRO A 163 -3.92 -0.01 -23.77
CA PRO A 163 -3.13 1.17 -23.46
C PRO A 163 -1.64 0.96 -23.80
N ILE A 164 -0.98 2.04 -24.18
CA ILE A 164 0.49 2.09 -24.32
C ILE A 164 1.08 2.15 -22.91
N LEU A 165 1.68 1.04 -22.46
CA LEU A 165 2.17 0.91 -21.09
C LEU A 165 3.58 1.47 -20.94
N MET A 166 3.74 2.48 -20.09
CA MET A 166 5.03 3.10 -19.75
C MET A 166 5.60 2.50 -18.47
N LEU A 167 6.92 2.38 -18.39
CA LEU A 167 7.62 1.95 -17.17
C LEU A 167 7.61 3.00 -16.06
N ARG A 168 7.36 4.26 -16.40
CA ARG A 168 7.26 5.38 -15.45
C ARG A 168 6.04 6.21 -15.80
N ASP A 169 5.23 6.49 -14.82
CA ASP A 169 4.02 7.31 -15.05
C ASP A 169 4.37 8.74 -15.50
N ARG A 170 5.52 9.28 -15.07
CA ARG A 170 6.05 10.56 -15.55
C ARG A 170 6.29 10.63 -17.06
N ASP A 171 6.55 9.49 -17.72
CA ASP A 171 6.74 9.48 -19.18
C ASP A 171 5.42 9.77 -19.90
N ASN A 172 4.27 9.42 -19.30
CA ASN A 172 2.95 9.74 -19.81
C ASN A 172 2.69 11.25 -19.84
N ILE A 173 3.20 12.02 -18.86
CA ILE A 173 3.08 13.49 -18.81
C ILE A 173 3.67 14.12 -20.09
N ARG A 174 4.91 13.72 -20.41
CA ARG A 174 5.62 14.26 -21.58
C ARG A 174 4.95 13.85 -22.89
N LYS A 175 4.47 12.59 -22.96
CA LYS A 175 3.78 12.06 -24.14
C LYS A 175 2.43 12.72 -24.35
N LEU A 176 1.67 13.00 -23.30
CA LEU A 176 0.41 13.74 -23.39
C LEU A 176 0.66 15.20 -23.78
N ALA A 177 1.62 15.87 -23.16
CA ALA A 177 1.97 17.25 -23.48
C ALA A 177 2.41 17.42 -24.93
N SER A 178 3.19 16.46 -25.47
CA SER A 178 3.67 16.49 -26.88
C SER A 178 2.67 15.93 -27.90
N GLY A 179 1.52 15.44 -27.47
CA GLY A 179 0.52 14.83 -28.36
C GLY A 179 0.91 13.44 -28.90
N GLN A 180 1.89 12.77 -28.31
CA GLN A 180 2.23 11.38 -28.65
C GLN A 180 1.17 10.38 -28.17
N ILE A 181 0.45 10.71 -27.10
CA ILE A 181 -0.78 10.08 -26.63
C ILE A 181 -1.88 11.14 -26.56
N ASP A 182 -3.13 10.71 -26.66
CA ASP A 182 -4.30 11.60 -26.64
C ASP A 182 -4.92 11.64 -25.24
N LEU A 183 -4.81 10.53 -24.52
CA LEU A 183 -5.31 10.34 -23.18
C LEU A 183 -4.24 9.73 -22.28
N TRP A 184 -4.21 10.15 -21.02
CA TRP A 184 -3.41 9.51 -19.95
C TRP A 184 -4.34 8.99 -18.86
N ALA A 185 -4.36 7.68 -18.67
CA ALA A 185 -5.12 7.02 -17.62
C ALA A 185 -4.26 6.95 -16.34
N VAL A 186 -4.75 7.57 -15.27
CA VAL A 186 -3.98 7.80 -14.04
C VAL A 186 -4.90 8.01 -12.83
N GLY A 187 -4.34 7.96 -11.62
CA GLY A 187 -5.03 8.28 -10.38
C GLY A 187 -5.16 9.79 -10.12
N ASP A 188 -6.31 10.23 -9.59
CA ASP A 188 -6.50 11.56 -9.00
C ASP A 188 -6.56 11.41 -7.45
N PRO A 189 -5.69 12.02 -6.64
CA PRO A 189 -4.88 13.22 -6.94
C PRO A 189 -3.45 12.98 -7.47
N VAL A 190 -3.03 11.76 -7.74
CA VAL A 190 -1.64 11.42 -8.10
C VAL A 190 -1.12 12.27 -9.27
N TRP A 191 -1.90 12.38 -10.35
CA TRP A 191 -1.48 13.14 -11.53
C TRP A 191 -1.17 14.61 -11.23
N ARG A 192 -1.91 15.23 -10.29
CA ARG A 192 -1.72 16.64 -9.92
C ARG A 192 -0.34 16.85 -9.29
N TYR A 193 0.04 15.93 -8.41
CA TYR A 193 1.34 15.96 -7.76
C TYR A 193 2.47 15.72 -8.77
N LEU A 194 2.32 14.72 -9.64
CA LEU A 194 3.30 14.41 -10.68
C LEU A 194 3.45 15.56 -11.67
N ALA A 195 2.37 16.16 -12.13
CA ALA A 195 2.38 17.30 -13.05
C ALA A 195 3.08 18.52 -12.40
N LYS A 196 2.81 18.78 -11.13
CA LYS A 196 3.49 19.85 -10.36
C LYS A 196 5.01 19.60 -10.26
N LEU A 197 5.43 18.36 -9.99
CA LEU A 197 6.85 17.98 -9.92
C LEU A 197 7.57 18.16 -11.26
N GLU A 198 6.91 17.87 -12.37
CA GLU A 198 7.46 18.04 -13.73
C GLU A 198 7.32 19.49 -14.25
N GLY A 199 6.70 20.40 -13.48
CA GLY A 199 6.45 21.78 -13.91
C GLY A 199 5.50 21.88 -15.11
N VAL A 200 4.66 20.87 -15.33
CA VAL A 200 3.73 20.80 -16.46
C VAL A 200 2.31 21.11 -15.98
N ASN A 201 1.61 21.91 -16.74
CA ASN A 201 0.20 22.24 -16.58
C ASN A 201 -0.55 22.06 -17.91
N GLY A 202 -1.83 22.42 -17.97
CA GLY A 202 -2.59 22.36 -19.21
C GLY A 202 -3.21 20.98 -19.47
N PHE A 203 -3.50 20.21 -18.42
CA PHE A 203 -4.30 19.00 -18.49
C PHE A 203 -5.68 19.21 -17.88
N LYS A 204 -6.67 18.47 -18.41
CA LYS A 204 -8.03 18.39 -17.88
C LYS A 204 -8.50 16.94 -17.77
N THR A 205 -9.42 16.70 -16.89
CA THR A 205 -10.12 15.40 -16.80
C THR A 205 -11.10 15.29 -17.95
N ALA A 206 -10.83 14.37 -18.88
CA ALA A 206 -11.72 14.01 -19.98
C ALA A 206 -12.79 12.99 -19.56
N LEU A 207 -12.45 12.10 -18.60
CA LEU A 207 -13.37 11.12 -18.04
C LEU A 207 -12.92 10.74 -16.62
N ARG A 208 -13.85 10.67 -15.67
CA ARG A 208 -13.69 9.94 -14.41
C ARG A 208 -14.46 8.63 -14.55
N PHE A 209 -13.80 7.49 -14.42
CA PHE A 209 -14.41 6.21 -14.79
C PHE A 209 -14.42 5.17 -13.66
N ASN A 210 -13.73 5.42 -12.55
CA ASN A 210 -13.79 4.56 -11.39
C ASN A 210 -13.35 5.32 -10.13
N SER A 211 -13.68 4.76 -8.96
CA SER A 211 -13.07 5.10 -7.68
C SER A 211 -12.60 3.80 -7.03
N ALA A 212 -11.40 3.80 -6.46
CA ALA A 212 -10.78 2.61 -5.90
C ALA A 212 -10.14 2.90 -4.55
N GLU A 213 -10.08 1.85 -3.75
CA GLU A 213 -9.44 1.88 -2.44
C GLU A 213 -8.05 1.26 -2.50
N LEU A 214 -7.16 1.78 -1.66
CA LEU A 214 -5.79 1.31 -1.49
C LEU A 214 -5.67 0.48 -0.22
N TYR A 215 -4.97 -0.62 -0.32
CA TYR A 215 -4.78 -1.59 0.76
C TYR A 215 -3.31 -1.88 1.02
N LEU A 216 -3.03 -2.43 2.19
CA LEU A 216 -1.83 -3.19 2.47
C LEU A 216 -2.10 -4.65 2.06
N ALA A 217 -1.39 -5.11 1.04
CA ALA A 217 -1.42 -6.49 0.54
C ALA A 217 -0.29 -7.29 1.19
N LEU A 218 -0.63 -8.26 2.01
CA LEU A 218 0.28 -9.10 2.76
C LEU A 218 0.46 -10.46 2.08
N ASN A 219 1.67 -11.01 2.10
CA ASN A 219 1.91 -12.36 1.61
C ASN A 219 0.93 -13.36 2.26
N LYS A 220 0.50 -14.35 1.49
CA LYS A 220 -0.50 -15.35 1.97
C LYS A 220 -0.05 -16.14 3.20
N SER A 221 1.25 -16.28 3.43
CA SER A 221 1.80 -16.96 4.59
C SER A 221 1.71 -16.15 5.88
N THR A 222 1.31 -14.86 5.81
CA THR A 222 1.11 -14.02 7.00
C THR A 222 0.07 -14.67 7.92
N PRO A 223 0.34 -14.87 9.22
CA PRO A 223 -0.64 -15.44 10.15
C PRO A 223 -1.93 -14.62 10.20
N ASP A 224 -3.09 -15.30 10.28
CA ASP A 224 -4.41 -14.61 10.29
C ASP A 224 -4.57 -13.70 11.51
N GLU A 225 -3.97 -14.06 12.63
CA GLU A 225 -3.94 -13.24 13.85
C GLU A 225 -3.22 -11.90 13.65
N ILE A 226 -2.14 -11.88 12.84
CA ILE A 226 -1.41 -10.66 12.49
C ILE A 226 -2.30 -9.77 11.61
N VAL A 227 -2.95 -10.37 10.60
CA VAL A 227 -3.89 -9.66 9.71
C VAL A 227 -5.03 -9.04 10.52
N ALA A 228 -5.66 -9.83 11.40
CA ALA A 228 -6.77 -9.37 12.24
C ALA A 228 -6.33 -8.26 13.22
N ARG A 229 -5.15 -8.36 13.81
CA ARG A 229 -4.58 -7.35 14.72
C ARG A 229 -4.31 -6.03 14.00
N LEU A 230 -3.74 -6.08 12.80
CA LEU A 230 -3.52 -4.88 11.98
C LEU A 230 -4.86 -4.24 11.59
N GLN A 231 -5.83 -5.03 11.09
CA GLN A 231 -7.15 -4.49 10.71
C GLN A 231 -7.86 -3.84 11.90
N LYS A 232 -7.86 -4.49 13.07
CA LYS A 232 -8.47 -3.93 14.29
C LYS A 232 -7.89 -2.57 14.65
N ASN A 233 -6.55 -2.42 14.61
CA ASN A 233 -5.91 -1.13 14.90
C ASN A 233 -6.24 -0.07 13.86
N LEU A 234 -6.30 -0.43 12.57
CA LEU A 234 -6.71 0.48 11.52
C LEU A 234 -8.17 0.96 11.70
N ASP A 235 -9.07 0.06 12.05
CA ASP A 235 -10.48 0.41 12.30
C ASP A 235 -10.63 1.36 13.51
N GLN A 236 -9.84 1.13 14.56
CA GLN A 236 -9.75 2.04 15.70
C GLN A 236 -9.20 3.42 15.28
N MET A 237 -8.13 3.48 14.50
CA MET A 237 -7.58 4.73 13.98
C MET A 237 -8.60 5.54 13.16
N ARG A 238 -9.47 4.86 12.41
CA ARG A 238 -10.55 5.50 11.67
C ARG A 238 -11.61 6.07 12.63
N ALA A 239 -12.05 5.28 13.59
CA ALA A 239 -13.04 5.71 14.58
C ALA A 239 -12.58 6.92 15.40
N GLU A 240 -11.28 7.06 15.63
CA GLU A 240 -10.65 8.19 16.32
C GLU A 240 -10.43 9.41 15.40
N GLY A 241 -10.71 9.33 14.09
CA GLY A 241 -10.43 10.40 13.12
C GLY A 241 -8.95 10.57 12.76
N TRP A 242 -8.08 9.66 13.20
CA TRP A 242 -6.64 9.74 12.96
C TRP A 242 -6.28 9.66 11.46
N VAL A 243 -6.98 8.80 10.72
CA VAL A 243 -6.76 8.63 9.26
C VAL A 243 -7.11 9.90 8.50
N ASP A 244 -8.20 10.59 8.88
CA ASP A 244 -8.60 11.86 8.26
C ASP A 244 -7.63 12.98 8.59
N ALA A 245 -7.14 13.03 9.83
CA ALA A 245 -6.09 13.97 10.22
C ALA A 245 -4.78 13.73 9.45
N ALA A 246 -4.40 12.46 9.21
CA ALA A 246 -3.26 12.12 8.36
C ALA A 246 -3.45 12.62 6.93
N ARG A 247 -4.63 12.40 6.34
CA ARG A 247 -4.96 12.87 4.98
C ARG A 247 -4.84 14.39 4.86
N SER A 248 -5.34 15.13 5.83
CA SER A 248 -5.37 16.62 5.82
C SER A 248 -3.97 17.24 5.81
N ARG A 249 -2.92 16.52 6.20
CA ARG A 249 -1.52 17.00 6.14
C ARG A 249 -0.95 17.08 4.71
N TYR A 250 -1.59 16.40 3.76
CA TYR A 250 -1.11 16.27 2.38
C TYR A 250 -2.05 16.89 1.33
N GLN A 251 -3.09 17.61 1.76
CA GLN A 251 -4.06 18.31 0.88
C GLN A 251 -3.70 19.76 0.59
#